data_8fec189171504c06fea0317932a44161
#
_entry.id   8fec189171504c06fea0317932a44161
#
_cell.length_a   1.000
_cell.length_b   1.000
_cell.length_c   1.000
_cell.angle_alpha   90.00
_cell.angle_beta   90.00
_cell.angle_gamma   90.00
#
_symmetry.space_group_name_H-M   'P 1'
#
loop_
_entity.id
_entity.type
_entity.pdbx_description
1 polymer ?
#
loop_
_entity_poly.entity_id
_entity_poly.type
_entity_poly.pdbx_seq_one_letter_code
_entity_poly.pdbx_strand_id
1 'polypeptide(L)'
;VRKDSWLDIVSTLEKHGVCVANSRKTINICTDKYRTALKLADYGIRQPKTVLITDPENSVKAFDILDTKFPVIMKTLRGSKGVGVLFIESEKSMDSIVQILHKQDEDTDLLLQEYIQTDYDVRVHVLGGKVFAAMMRPVIEGDFRSNVSQGSEPKKIKLTELEIEESLKAAKAVGGLWTAVDFIPAKNREKEPPFVIEVNSSPGTEGIEEATGQNISKEIIEFFADSKNWVKVPSECGYKEVVTIKPFGQIVAKFDTGNSGMPVIHADEMKVSGKKVTWSLLGKTITSDIIRVEEISVGGLRDYDEDRYVVKLGVEFLGTVYDTEFTLD
;
A
#
# COMPACT_ATOMS: atom_id res chain seq x y z
N VAL A 1 7.84 3.89 -19.19
CA VAL A 1 6.51 3.28 -19.35
C VAL A 1 6.69 1.77 -19.41
N ARG A 2 6.24 1.03 -18.40
CA ARG A 2 6.24 -0.44 -18.45
C ARG A 2 5.08 -0.88 -19.33
N LYS A 3 5.36 -1.73 -20.33
CA LYS A 3 4.34 -2.30 -21.19
C LYS A 3 3.46 -3.25 -20.36
N ASP A 4 2.17 -3.33 -20.63
CA ASP A 4 1.23 -4.23 -19.93
C ASP A 4 1.67 -5.69 -19.96
N SER A 5 2.39 -6.10 -21.03
CA SER A 5 3.00 -7.43 -21.14
C SER A 5 3.96 -7.80 -20.00
N TRP A 6 4.62 -6.82 -19.36
CA TRP A 6 5.48 -7.09 -18.21
C TRP A 6 4.66 -7.42 -16.95
N LEU A 7 3.51 -6.79 -16.80
CA LEU A 7 2.58 -7.11 -15.71
C LEU A 7 2.00 -8.52 -15.85
N ASP A 8 1.81 -8.96 -17.08
CA ASP A 8 1.35 -10.33 -17.36
C ASP A 8 2.42 -11.38 -17.04
N ILE A 9 3.69 -11.07 -17.31
CA ILE A 9 4.82 -11.92 -16.88
C ILE A 9 4.86 -12.03 -15.36
N VAL A 10 4.78 -10.89 -14.64
CA VAL A 10 4.76 -10.88 -13.16
C VAL A 10 3.59 -11.71 -12.65
N SER A 11 2.39 -11.52 -13.21
CA SER A 11 1.19 -12.31 -12.84
C SER A 11 1.39 -13.80 -13.06
N THR A 12 2.04 -14.18 -14.17
CA THR A 12 2.33 -15.59 -14.46
C THR A 12 3.30 -16.18 -13.44
N LEU A 13 4.34 -15.45 -13.07
CA LEU A 13 5.29 -15.88 -12.03
C LEU A 13 4.61 -16.07 -10.68
N GLU A 14 3.74 -15.12 -10.29
CA GLU A 14 2.94 -15.22 -9.05
C GLU A 14 2.06 -16.47 -9.05
N LYS A 15 1.35 -16.75 -10.15
CA LYS A 15 0.49 -17.95 -10.30
C LYS A 15 1.28 -19.25 -10.16
N HIS A 16 2.55 -19.24 -10.52
CA HIS A 16 3.45 -20.39 -10.35
C HIS A 16 4.17 -20.41 -8.99
N GLY A 17 3.77 -19.56 -8.04
CA GLY A 17 4.32 -19.53 -6.69
C GLY A 17 5.73 -18.93 -6.58
N VAL A 18 6.18 -18.22 -7.62
CA VAL A 18 7.44 -17.48 -7.60
C VAL A 18 7.25 -16.22 -6.76
N CYS A 19 8.13 -16.01 -5.77
CA CYS A 19 8.16 -14.74 -5.04
C CYS A 19 8.61 -13.62 -5.97
N VAL A 20 7.77 -12.62 -6.14
CA VAL A 20 8.06 -11.44 -6.94
C VAL A 20 8.09 -10.18 -6.07
N ALA A 21 9.05 -9.35 -6.27
CA ALA A 21 9.15 -8.07 -5.60
C ALA A 21 9.13 -6.95 -6.66
N ASN A 22 8.02 -6.29 -6.82
CA ASN A 22 6.76 -6.37 -6.11
C ASN A 22 5.69 -7.13 -6.91
N SER A 23 4.52 -7.39 -6.28
CA SER A 23 3.38 -8.05 -6.92
C SER A 23 2.82 -7.23 -8.10
N ARG A 24 2.13 -7.91 -9.03
CA ARG A 24 1.38 -7.23 -10.11
C ARG A 24 0.46 -6.14 -9.56
N LYS A 25 -0.26 -6.44 -8.47
CA LYS A 25 -1.17 -5.50 -7.82
C LYS A 25 -0.44 -4.25 -7.33
N THR A 26 0.67 -4.41 -6.62
CA THR A 26 1.51 -3.32 -6.13
C THR A 26 2.06 -2.48 -7.28
N ILE A 27 2.61 -3.12 -8.32
CA ILE A 27 3.15 -2.42 -9.48
C ILE A 27 2.04 -1.61 -10.18
N ASN A 28 0.85 -2.19 -10.35
CA ASN A 28 -0.26 -1.52 -11.01
C ASN A 28 -0.78 -0.30 -10.21
N ILE A 29 -0.80 -0.38 -8.88
CA ILE A 29 -1.15 0.76 -8.02
C ILE A 29 -0.08 1.85 -8.15
N CYS A 30 1.19 1.51 -7.96
CA CYS A 30 2.29 2.48 -7.93
C CYS A 30 2.63 3.13 -9.28
N THR A 31 2.25 2.51 -10.41
CA THR A 31 2.47 3.10 -11.73
C THR A 31 1.43 4.14 -12.11
N ASP A 32 0.36 4.25 -11.36
CA ASP A 32 -0.73 5.18 -11.57
C ASP A 32 -0.86 6.08 -10.33
N LYS A 33 -0.59 7.38 -10.51
CA LYS A 33 -0.57 8.34 -9.41
C LYS A 33 -1.92 8.50 -8.73
N TYR A 34 -3.02 8.40 -9.49
CA TYR A 34 -4.35 8.51 -8.91
C TYR A 34 -4.73 7.27 -8.08
N ARG A 35 -4.41 6.07 -8.58
CA ARG A 35 -4.59 4.83 -7.81
C ARG A 35 -3.76 4.83 -6.53
N THR A 36 -2.53 5.34 -6.61
CA THR A 36 -1.68 5.52 -5.43
C THR A 36 -2.35 6.48 -4.44
N ALA A 37 -2.81 7.65 -4.89
CA ALA A 37 -3.47 8.63 -4.04
C ALA A 37 -4.72 8.07 -3.35
N LEU A 38 -5.56 7.32 -4.07
CA LEU A 38 -6.73 6.64 -3.50
C LEU A 38 -6.32 5.63 -2.42
N LYS A 39 -5.27 4.83 -2.68
CA LYS A 39 -4.80 3.87 -1.67
C LYS A 39 -4.23 4.52 -0.42
N LEU A 40 -3.51 5.61 -0.57
CA LEU A 40 -3.02 6.40 0.56
C LEU A 40 -4.19 6.99 1.37
N ALA A 41 -5.23 7.49 0.69
CA ALA A 41 -6.44 8.02 1.32
C ALA A 41 -7.21 6.93 2.10
N ASP A 42 -7.37 5.72 1.54
CA ASP A 42 -7.99 4.56 2.21
C ASP A 42 -7.33 4.25 3.58
N TYR A 43 -6.04 4.55 3.71
CA TYR A 43 -5.25 4.35 4.92
C TYR A 43 -5.12 5.60 5.79
N GLY A 44 -5.80 6.70 5.43
CA GLY A 44 -5.75 7.97 6.17
C GLY A 44 -4.35 8.59 6.20
N ILE A 45 -3.55 8.39 5.15
CA ILE A 45 -2.22 8.95 5.02
C ILE A 45 -2.32 10.38 4.51
N ARG A 46 -1.62 11.30 5.16
CA ARG A 46 -1.58 12.70 4.77
C ARG A 46 -0.91 12.86 3.41
N GLN A 47 -1.59 13.51 2.48
CA GLN A 47 -1.10 13.81 1.13
C GLN A 47 -1.57 15.21 0.71
N PRO A 48 -0.94 15.84 -0.29
CA PRO A 48 -1.48 17.07 -0.86
C PRO A 48 -2.88 16.83 -1.42
N LYS A 49 -3.79 17.79 -1.30
CA LYS A 49 -5.11 17.70 -1.90
C LYS A 49 -4.98 17.35 -3.39
N THR A 50 -5.81 16.48 -3.89
CA THR A 50 -5.64 15.89 -5.22
C THR A 50 -6.99 15.65 -5.87
N VAL A 51 -7.16 16.08 -7.13
CA VAL A 51 -8.38 15.91 -7.94
C VAL A 51 -8.00 15.38 -9.32
N LEU A 52 -8.83 14.47 -9.87
CA LEU A 52 -8.69 13.95 -11.22
C LEU A 52 -9.45 14.83 -12.22
N ILE A 53 -8.82 15.14 -13.35
CA ILE A 53 -9.43 15.79 -14.51
C ILE A 53 -9.50 14.74 -15.63
N THR A 54 -10.72 14.33 -15.98
CA THR A 54 -10.98 13.36 -17.07
C THR A 54 -11.55 14.03 -18.31
N ASP A 55 -11.93 15.30 -18.19
CA ASP A 55 -12.51 16.10 -19.27
C ASP A 55 -11.96 17.53 -19.16
N PRO A 56 -11.42 18.09 -20.25
CA PRO A 56 -10.89 19.46 -20.28
C PRO A 56 -11.90 20.53 -19.82
N GLU A 57 -13.17 20.34 -20.15
CA GLU A 57 -14.24 21.29 -19.78
C GLU A 57 -14.47 21.39 -18.27
N ASN A 58 -13.98 20.39 -17.51
CA ASN A 58 -14.10 20.34 -16.06
C ASN A 58 -12.84 20.84 -15.33
N SER A 59 -11.84 21.40 -16.01
CA SER A 59 -10.59 21.87 -15.41
C SER A 59 -10.79 22.90 -14.31
N VAL A 60 -11.62 23.92 -14.55
CA VAL A 60 -11.96 24.99 -13.58
C VAL A 60 -12.71 24.38 -12.38
N LYS A 61 -13.67 23.51 -12.63
CA LYS A 61 -14.44 22.81 -11.60
C LYS A 61 -13.56 21.93 -10.72
N ALA A 62 -12.57 21.25 -11.32
CA ALA A 62 -11.59 20.46 -10.59
C ALA A 62 -10.72 21.35 -9.67
N PHE A 63 -10.35 22.55 -10.13
CA PHE A 63 -9.63 23.50 -9.30
C PHE A 63 -10.49 24.02 -8.13
N ASP A 64 -11.76 24.31 -8.36
CA ASP A 64 -12.70 24.70 -7.29
C ASP A 64 -12.86 23.60 -6.24
N ILE A 65 -12.96 22.32 -6.68
CA ILE A 65 -13.04 21.15 -5.78
C ILE A 65 -11.74 20.98 -5.00
N LEU A 66 -10.59 21.25 -5.61
CA LEU A 66 -9.29 21.18 -4.94
C LEU A 66 -9.19 22.13 -3.75
N ASP A 67 -9.99 23.23 -3.76
CA ASP A 67 -10.07 24.21 -2.68
C ASP A 67 -8.70 24.70 -2.22
N THR A 68 -7.94 25.26 -3.14
CA THR A 68 -6.58 25.78 -2.92
C THR A 68 -6.35 27.05 -3.74
N LYS A 69 -5.12 27.54 -3.75
CA LYS A 69 -4.71 28.71 -4.54
C LYS A 69 -3.58 28.33 -5.48
N PHE A 70 -3.46 29.06 -6.58
CA PHE A 70 -2.28 28.96 -7.42
C PHE A 70 -1.02 29.38 -6.64
N PRO A 71 0.15 28.76 -6.92
CA PRO A 71 0.36 27.74 -7.93
C PRO A 71 -0.15 26.36 -7.52
N VAL A 72 -0.42 25.50 -8.50
CA VAL A 72 -0.76 24.09 -8.32
C VAL A 72 0.14 23.19 -9.18
N ILE A 73 0.17 21.91 -8.88
CA ILE A 73 0.90 20.92 -9.66
C ILE A 73 -0.08 20.11 -10.52
N MET A 74 0.20 20.04 -11.81
CA MET A 74 -0.52 19.14 -12.73
C MET A 74 0.38 17.99 -13.13
N LYS A 75 -0.16 16.78 -13.16
CA LYS A 75 0.61 15.55 -13.48
C LYS A 75 -0.16 14.67 -14.44
N THR A 76 0.52 14.04 -15.38
CA THR A 76 -0.03 12.87 -16.07
C THR A 76 -0.09 11.68 -15.10
N LEU A 77 -1.10 10.82 -15.22
CA LEU A 77 -1.27 9.67 -14.32
C LEU A 77 -0.09 8.72 -14.36
N ARG A 78 0.49 8.52 -15.55
CA ARG A 78 1.65 7.67 -15.78
C ARG A 78 2.85 8.51 -16.21
N GLY A 79 3.99 8.22 -15.65
CA GLY A 79 5.25 8.92 -15.95
C GLY A 79 6.27 8.67 -14.85
N SER A 80 7.53 8.96 -15.12
CA SER A 80 8.63 8.80 -14.17
C SER A 80 9.67 9.90 -14.34
N LYS A 81 10.54 10.08 -13.35
CA LYS A 81 11.67 11.02 -13.39
C LYS A 81 11.26 12.49 -13.62
N GLY A 82 10.08 12.89 -13.11
CA GLY A 82 9.57 14.26 -13.27
C GLY A 82 9.02 14.62 -14.65
N VAL A 83 9.00 13.67 -15.60
CA VAL A 83 8.36 13.89 -16.91
C VAL A 83 6.84 13.87 -16.71
N GLY A 84 6.13 14.88 -17.28
CA GLY A 84 4.69 15.02 -17.13
C GLY A 84 4.27 15.64 -15.79
N VAL A 85 5.16 16.36 -15.09
CA VAL A 85 4.84 17.19 -13.91
C VAL A 85 5.00 18.66 -14.29
N LEU A 86 3.95 19.44 -14.16
CA LEU A 86 3.84 20.83 -14.58
C LEU A 86 3.50 21.72 -13.40
N PHE A 87 4.14 22.88 -13.31
CA PHE A 87 3.86 23.92 -12.35
C PHE A 87 2.92 24.94 -12.99
N ILE A 88 1.76 25.13 -12.40
CA ILE A 88 0.67 25.92 -12.96
C ILE A 88 0.43 27.14 -12.08
N GLU A 89 0.64 28.33 -12.62
CA GLU A 89 0.59 29.59 -11.88
C GLU A 89 -0.74 30.34 -12.01
N SER A 90 -1.60 29.94 -12.97
CA SER A 90 -2.87 30.61 -13.19
C SER A 90 -3.90 29.69 -13.85
N GLU A 91 -5.18 30.06 -13.70
CA GLU A 91 -6.29 29.38 -14.36
C GLU A 91 -6.13 29.35 -15.89
N LYS A 92 -5.72 30.49 -16.48
CA LYS A 92 -5.50 30.57 -17.93
C LYS A 92 -4.43 29.62 -18.44
N SER A 93 -3.32 29.47 -17.70
CA SER A 93 -2.27 28.51 -18.06
C SER A 93 -2.74 27.07 -17.86
N MET A 94 -3.51 26.81 -16.80
CA MET A 94 -4.11 25.50 -16.55
C MET A 94 -4.99 25.08 -17.73
N ASP A 95 -5.96 25.91 -18.08
CA ASP A 95 -6.93 25.63 -19.13
C ASP A 95 -6.26 25.40 -20.50
N SER A 96 -5.30 26.26 -20.85
CA SER A 96 -4.54 26.12 -22.10
C SER A 96 -3.75 24.80 -22.16
N ILE A 97 -3.12 24.38 -21.06
CA ILE A 97 -2.34 23.15 -21.00
C ILE A 97 -3.27 21.93 -21.06
N VAL A 98 -4.37 21.92 -20.34
CA VAL A 98 -5.36 20.85 -20.38
C VAL A 98 -5.87 20.63 -21.79
N GLN A 99 -6.28 21.71 -22.48
CA GLN A 99 -6.73 21.63 -23.87
C GLN A 99 -5.67 21.10 -24.85
N ILE A 100 -4.40 21.50 -24.69
CA ILE A 100 -3.30 21.01 -25.53
C ILE A 100 -3.08 19.51 -25.31
N LEU A 101 -3.05 19.06 -24.05
CA LEU A 101 -2.81 17.65 -23.73
C LEU A 101 -3.93 16.74 -24.22
N HIS A 102 -5.19 17.14 -24.04
CA HIS A 102 -6.33 16.40 -24.56
C HIS A 102 -6.42 16.42 -26.08
N LYS A 103 -5.98 17.50 -26.74
CA LYS A 103 -5.90 17.53 -28.22
C LYS A 103 -4.85 16.54 -28.78
N GLN A 104 -3.80 16.24 -28.00
CA GLN A 104 -2.80 15.24 -28.39
C GLN A 104 -3.26 13.81 -28.15
N ASP A 105 -4.04 13.58 -27.08
CA ASP A 105 -4.57 12.28 -26.69
C ASP A 105 -5.85 12.51 -25.88
N GLU A 106 -7.02 12.23 -26.50
CA GLU A 106 -8.34 12.44 -25.92
C GLU A 106 -8.58 11.59 -24.64
N ASP A 107 -7.85 10.48 -24.50
CA ASP A 107 -7.93 9.61 -23.33
C ASP A 107 -6.96 10.02 -22.20
N THR A 108 -6.33 11.20 -22.30
CA THR A 108 -5.37 11.64 -21.29
C THR A 108 -6.07 12.18 -20.04
N ASP A 109 -6.07 11.38 -18.97
CA ASP A 109 -6.43 11.84 -17.63
C ASP A 109 -5.29 12.61 -16.98
N LEU A 110 -5.63 13.68 -16.24
CA LEU A 110 -4.68 14.55 -15.56
C LEU A 110 -4.98 14.60 -14.06
N LEU A 111 -3.95 14.69 -13.26
CA LEU A 111 -4.04 14.87 -11.82
C LEU A 111 -3.72 16.34 -11.50
N LEU A 112 -4.64 17.03 -10.86
CA LEU A 112 -4.41 18.35 -10.29
C LEU A 112 -4.15 18.21 -8.80
N GLN A 113 -3.07 18.79 -8.30
CA GLN A 113 -2.64 18.63 -6.93
C GLN A 113 -2.21 19.96 -6.31
N GLU A 114 -2.54 20.14 -5.02
CA GLU A 114 -2.06 21.25 -4.21
C GLU A 114 -0.52 21.33 -4.24
N TYR A 115 0.01 22.53 -4.42
CA TYR A 115 1.45 22.75 -4.31
C TYR A 115 1.84 22.97 -2.85
N ILE A 116 2.71 22.10 -2.34
CA ILE A 116 3.31 22.24 -1.02
C ILE A 116 4.72 22.81 -1.19
N GLN A 117 4.90 24.05 -0.79
CA GLN A 117 6.21 24.70 -0.85
C GLN A 117 7.18 24.02 0.12
N THR A 118 8.36 23.67 -0.38
CA THR A 118 9.42 23.00 0.37
C THR A 118 10.78 23.30 -0.23
N ASP A 119 11.84 23.22 0.59
CA ASP A 119 13.22 23.32 0.15
C ASP A 119 13.81 21.96 -0.25
N TYR A 120 13.16 20.87 0.13
CA TYR A 120 13.59 19.50 -0.18
C TYR A 120 12.43 18.52 -0.03
N ASP A 121 12.51 17.40 -0.71
CA ASP A 121 11.71 16.22 -0.41
C ASP A 121 12.57 15.10 0.19
N VAL A 122 11.90 14.06 0.68
CA VAL A 122 12.54 12.91 1.29
C VAL A 122 12.11 11.64 0.58
N ARG A 123 13.09 10.80 0.24
CA ARG A 123 12.85 9.43 -0.25
C ARG A 123 13.27 8.42 0.80
N VAL A 124 12.35 7.53 1.15
CA VAL A 124 12.54 6.48 2.15
C VAL A 124 12.40 5.12 1.49
N HIS A 125 13.43 4.29 1.56
CA HIS A 125 13.36 2.90 1.11
C HIS A 125 12.83 2.00 2.22
N VAL A 126 11.78 1.25 1.89
CA VAL A 126 11.14 0.26 2.76
C VAL A 126 11.33 -1.12 2.15
N LEU A 127 11.84 -2.06 2.94
CA LEU A 127 12.06 -3.45 2.55
C LEU A 127 11.53 -4.37 3.65
N GLY A 128 10.65 -5.32 3.31
CA GLY A 128 10.09 -6.28 4.26
C GLY A 128 9.40 -5.63 5.46
N GLY A 129 8.74 -4.48 5.26
CA GLY A 129 8.07 -3.75 6.34
C GLY A 129 8.99 -2.98 7.28
N LYS A 130 10.24 -2.73 6.89
CA LYS A 130 11.22 -1.94 7.65
C LYS A 130 11.80 -0.83 6.80
N VAL A 131 11.95 0.36 7.39
CA VAL A 131 12.77 1.42 6.78
C VAL A 131 14.24 1.00 6.90
N PHE A 132 14.96 1.02 5.80
CA PHE A 132 16.38 0.65 5.83
C PHE A 132 17.32 1.74 5.28
N ALA A 133 16.82 2.69 4.48
CA ALA A 133 17.59 3.84 4.04
C ALA A 133 16.69 5.05 3.78
N ALA A 134 17.24 6.26 3.96
CA ALA A 134 16.55 7.50 3.65
C ALA A 134 17.53 8.58 3.15
N MET A 135 17.04 9.37 2.18
CA MET A 135 17.76 10.54 1.67
C MET A 135 16.83 11.73 1.52
N MET A 136 17.38 12.92 1.70
CA MET A 136 16.75 14.17 1.28
C MET A 136 17.28 14.57 -0.10
N ARG A 137 16.42 15.18 -0.90
CA ARG A 137 16.74 15.70 -2.22
C ARG A 137 16.41 17.18 -2.24
N PRO A 138 17.40 18.07 -2.24
CA PRO A 138 17.16 19.50 -2.31
C PRO A 138 16.43 19.89 -3.60
N VAL A 139 15.52 20.85 -3.50
CA VAL A 139 14.91 21.48 -4.68
C VAL A 139 16.00 22.29 -5.39
N ILE A 140 16.05 22.19 -6.72
CA ILE A 140 17.04 22.89 -7.53
C ILE A 140 16.63 24.35 -7.65
N GLU A 141 17.58 25.24 -7.52
CA GLU A 141 17.35 26.69 -7.67
C GLU A 141 16.73 27.00 -9.06
N GLY A 142 15.57 27.68 -9.06
CA GLY A 142 14.83 27.97 -10.29
C GLY A 142 13.93 26.83 -10.78
N ASP A 143 13.84 25.71 -10.06
CA ASP A 143 12.87 24.62 -10.30
C ASP A 143 12.00 24.40 -9.05
N PHE A 144 10.88 23.72 -9.20
CA PHE A 144 10.01 23.26 -8.10
C PHE A 144 10.23 21.79 -7.77
N ARG A 145 11.07 21.10 -8.53
CA ARG A 145 11.35 19.66 -8.44
C ARG A 145 12.67 19.38 -7.74
N SER A 146 12.73 18.24 -7.08
CA SER A 146 13.87 17.76 -6.30
C SER A 146 14.52 16.48 -6.85
N ASN A 147 14.26 16.14 -8.13
CA ASN A 147 14.70 14.88 -8.70
C ASN A 147 16.22 14.82 -8.91
N VAL A 148 16.88 13.78 -8.40
CA VAL A 148 18.32 13.50 -8.61
C VAL A 148 18.66 13.43 -10.10
N SER A 149 17.77 12.86 -10.94
CA SER A 149 17.96 12.79 -12.40
C SER A 149 18.03 14.15 -13.09
N GLN A 150 17.75 15.24 -12.39
CA GLN A 150 17.81 16.62 -12.88
C GLN A 150 18.94 17.43 -12.22
N GLY A 151 19.82 16.78 -11.43
CA GLY A 151 21.00 17.41 -10.86
C GLY A 151 20.90 17.77 -9.37
N SER A 152 19.84 17.34 -8.67
CA SER A 152 19.81 17.47 -7.20
C SER A 152 20.85 16.57 -6.57
N GLU A 153 21.65 17.11 -5.64
CA GLU A 153 22.63 16.35 -4.86
C GLU A 153 21.95 15.74 -3.62
N PRO A 154 21.73 14.42 -3.59
CA PRO A 154 21.05 13.79 -2.47
C PRO A 154 21.93 13.76 -1.23
N LYS A 155 21.31 13.90 -0.05
CA LYS A 155 22.01 13.86 1.24
C LYS A 155 21.31 12.91 2.20
N LYS A 156 22.09 12.22 3.04
CA LYS A 156 21.55 11.40 4.11
C LYS A 156 20.71 12.24 5.06
N ILE A 157 19.56 11.72 5.49
CA ILE A 157 18.67 12.37 6.47
C ILE A 157 18.34 11.41 7.61
N LYS A 158 18.18 11.97 8.81
CA LYS A 158 17.58 11.25 9.94
C LYS A 158 16.07 11.52 9.93
N LEU A 159 15.30 10.46 9.90
CA LEU A 159 13.84 10.51 9.97
C LEU A 159 13.35 10.67 11.40
N THR A 160 12.19 11.32 11.56
CA THR A 160 11.42 11.33 12.81
C THR A 160 10.58 10.03 12.91
N GLU A 161 10.03 9.76 14.10
CA GLU A 161 9.16 8.60 14.30
C GLU A 161 7.89 8.68 13.42
N LEU A 162 7.29 9.87 13.27
CA LEU A 162 6.15 10.09 12.39
C LEU A 162 6.46 9.83 10.91
N GLU A 163 7.63 10.24 10.45
CA GLU A 163 8.06 10.00 9.07
C GLU A 163 8.33 8.52 8.79
N ILE A 164 8.87 7.79 9.77
CA ILE A 164 9.04 6.33 9.70
C ILE A 164 7.67 5.64 9.65
N GLU A 165 6.77 5.98 10.58
CA GLU A 165 5.43 5.40 10.66
C GLU A 165 4.64 5.62 9.37
N GLU A 166 4.57 6.85 8.86
CA GLU A 166 3.85 7.15 7.63
C GLU A 166 4.48 6.49 6.40
N SER A 167 5.81 6.34 6.35
CA SER A 167 6.49 5.62 5.27
C SER A 167 6.14 4.13 5.29
N LEU A 168 6.13 3.49 6.45
CA LEU A 168 5.75 2.08 6.61
C LEU A 168 4.27 1.86 6.27
N LYS A 169 3.41 2.76 6.71
CA LYS A 169 1.98 2.76 6.42
C LYS A 169 1.70 2.93 4.91
N ALA A 170 2.43 3.82 4.23
CA ALA A 170 2.33 4.02 2.79
C ALA A 170 2.79 2.79 1.99
N ALA A 171 3.91 2.17 2.35
CA ALA A 171 4.38 0.94 1.75
C ALA A 171 3.37 -0.20 1.94
N LYS A 172 2.78 -0.33 3.14
CA LYS A 172 1.72 -1.29 3.46
C LYS A 172 0.45 -1.04 2.64
N ALA A 173 0.02 0.20 2.48
CA ALA A 173 -1.18 0.59 1.74
C ALA A 173 -1.16 0.09 0.30
N VAL A 174 -0.01 0.14 -0.36
CA VAL A 174 0.17 -0.36 -1.73
C VAL A 174 0.52 -1.86 -1.78
N GLY A 175 0.72 -2.51 -0.64
CA GLY A 175 1.15 -3.92 -0.55
C GLY A 175 2.59 -4.13 -1.02
N GLY A 176 3.46 -3.15 -0.80
CA GLY A 176 4.84 -3.18 -1.28
C GLY A 176 5.78 -3.96 -0.38
N LEU A 177 6.52 -4.90 -0.97
CA LEU A 177 7.58 -5.63 -0.27
C LEU A 177 8.90 -4.86 -0.29
N TRP A 178 9.23 -4.25 -1.42
CA TRP A 178 10.32 -3.29 -1.60
C TRP A 178 9.81 -2.07 -2.35
N THR A 179 9.82 -0.92 -1.69
CA THR A 179 9.31 0.35 -2.24
C THR A 179 10.17 1.51 -1.82
N ALA A 180 10.07 2.62 -2.57
CA ALA A 180 10.48 3.91 -2.07
C ALA A 180 9.24 4.80 -1.90
N VAL A 181 9.13 5.41 -0.74
CA VAL A 181 8.09 6.38 -0.39
C VAL A 181 8.70 7.77 -0.49
N ASP A 182 8.10 8.61 -1.30
CA ASP A 182 8.50 10.01 -1.46
C ASP A 182 7.52 10.90 -0.70
N PHE A 183 8.03 11.80 0.12
CA PHE A 183 7.20 12.73 0.86
C PHE A 183 7.83 14.13 1.01
N ILE A 184 6.99 15.12 1.17
CA ILE A 184 7.37 16.47 1.59
C ILE A 184 7.25 16.53 3.11
N PRO A 185 8.32 16.91 3.85
CA PRO A 185 8.26 16.99 5.30
C PRO A 185 7.30 18.10 5.75
N ALA A 186 6.65 17.88 6.87
CA ALA A 186 5.85 18.91 7.52
C ALA A 186 6.75 20.04 8.06
N LYS A 187 6.21 21.25 8.24
CA LYS A 187 6.95 22.36 8.85
C LYS A 187 7.43 22.01 10.26
N ASN A 188 6.64 21.29 11.02
CA ASN A 188 7.02 20.75 12.31
C ASN A 188 7.08 19.22 12.22
N ARG A 189 8.23 18.70 11.82
CA ARG A 189 8.48 17.27 11.58
C ARG A 189 8.21 16.36 12.78
N GLU A 190 8.36 16.88 14.01
CA GLU A 190 8.16 16.11 15.24
C GLU A 190 6.67 16.02 15.67
N LYS A 191 5.83 16.90 15.14
CA LYS A 191 4.42 17.01 15.58
C LYS A 191 3.39 16.72 14.50
N GLU A 192 3.81 16.79 13.24
CA GLU A 192 2.90 16.64 12.11
C GLU A 192 3.44 15.58 11.15
N PRO A 193 2.55 14.69 10.64
CA PRO A 193 2.94 13.72 9.63
C PRO A 193 3.33 14.43 8.31
N PRO A 194 4.26 13.84 7.53
CA PRO A 194 4.65 14.37 6.24
C PRO A 194 3.53 14.25 5.21
N PHE A 195 3.67 14.97 4.10
CA PHE A 195 2.79 14.81 2.94
C PHE A 195 3.37 13.76 1.99
N VAL A 196 2.81 12.57 1.96
CA VAL A 196 3.23 11.51 1.02
C VAL A 196 2.77 11.88 -0.39
N ILE A 197 3.69 11.93 -1.35
CA ILE A 197 3.42 12.37 -2.72
C ILE A 197 3.50 11.24 -3.75
N GLU A 198 4.25 10.17 -3.46
CA GLU A 198 4.43 9.04 -4.37
C GLU A 198 4.92 7.79 -3.63
N VAL A 199 4.55 6.61 -4.12
CA VAL A 199 5.16 5.34 -3.73
C VAL A 199 5.66 4.61 -4.98
N ASN A 200 6.95 4.32 -5.01
CA ASN A 200 7.63 3.70 -6.14
C ASN A 200 7.82 2.19 -5.90
N SER A 201 7.29 1.34 -6.78
CA SER A 201 7.42 -0.13 -6.70
C SER A 201 8.69 -0.70 -7.32
N SER A 202 9.56 0.12 -7.88
CA SER A 202 10.87 -0.25 -8.44
C SER A 202 11.79 0.95 -8.35
N PRO A 203 12.19 1.32 -7.14
CA PRO A 203 13.03 2.49 -6.94
C PRO A 203 14.45 2.23 -7.46
N GLY A 204 15.10 3.30 -7.98
CA GLY A 204 16.52 3.28 -8.26
C GLY A 204 17.32 3.34 -6.97
N THR A 205 18.48 2.72 -6.95
CA THR A 205 19.36 2.65 -5.78
C THR A 205 20.53 3.64 -5.81
N GLU A 206 20.91 4.13 -6.99
CA GLU A 206 22.10 4.97 -7.18
C GLU A 206 22.14 6.19 -6.27
N GLY A 207 21.12 7.04 -6.31
CA GLY A 207 21.12 8.28 -5.51
C GLY A 207 21.08 8.04 -4.00
N ILE A 208 20.44 6.98 -3.52
CA ILE A 208 20.41 6.69 -2.09
C ILE A 208 21.70 6.01 -1.62
N GLU A 209 22.35 5.22 -2.46
CA GLU A 209 23.68 4.67 -2.21
C GLU A 209 24.71 5.79 -2.13
N GLU A 210 24.65 6.76 -3.03
CA GLU A 210 25.50 7.96 -3.00
C GLU A 210 25.29 8.78 -1.71
N ALA A 211 24.03 9.06 -1.35
CA ALA A 211 23.69 9.86 -0.17
C ALA A 211 24.06 9.20 1.16
N THR A 212 23.96 7.87 1.25
CA THR A 212 24.07 7.13 2.51
C THR A 212 25.40 6.41 2.69
N GLY A 213 26.11 6.13 1.60
CA GLY A 213 27.29 5.25 1.58
C GLY A 213 26.96 3.77 1.84
N GLN A 214 25.66 3.38 1.86
CA GLN A 214 25.21 2.00 2.06
C GLN A 214 25.12 1.28 0.70
N ASN A 215 25.45 -0.01 0.69
CA ASN A 215 25.23 -0.84 -0.50
C ASN A 215 23.79 -1.39 -0.48
N ILE A 216 22.85 -0.57 -0.95
CA ILE A 216 21.41 -0.85 -0.95
C ILE A 216 21.10 -2.09 -1.80
N SER A 217 21.75 -2.22 -2.93
CA SER A 217 21.60 -3.35 -3.85
C SER A 217 21.97 -4.68 -3.18
N LYS A 218 23.05 -4.70 -2.39
CA LYS A 218 23.46 -5.87 -1.61
C LYS A 218 22.41 -6.24 -0.56
N GLU A 219 21.93 -5.29 0.22
CA GLU A 219 20.93 -5.53 1.26
C GLU A 219 19.64 -6.12 0.70
N ILE A 220 19.20 -5.64 -0.48
CA ILE A 220 18.03 -6.17 -1.17
C ILE A 220 18.26 -7.64 -1.60
N ILE A 221 19.42 -7.95 -2.18
CA ILE A 221 19.76 -9.31 -2.62
C ILE A 221 19.84 -10.25 -1.42
N GLU A 222 20.48 -9.84 -0.32
CA GLU A 222 20.58 -10.61 0.91
C GLU A 222 19.20 -10.87 1.53
N PHE A 223 18.31 -9.89 1.53
CA PHE A 223 16.94 -10.06 1.99
C PHE A 223 16.20 -11.13 1.17
N PHE A 224 16.28 -11.09 -0.15
CA PHE A 224 15.60 -12.07 -1.01
C PHE A 224 16.31 -13.42 -1.11
N ALA A 225 17.58 -13.52 -0.73
CA ALA A 225 18.29 -14.79 -0.62
C ALA A 225 17.73 -15.69 0.50
N ASP A 226 17.14 -15.10 1.55
CA ASP A 226 16.45 -15.85 2.60
C ASP A 226 14.98 -16.06 2.23
N SER A 227 14.62 -17.32 1.94
CA SER A 227 13.25 -17.71 1.58
C SER A 227 12.21 -17.44 2.68
N LYS A 228 12.61 -17.23 3.92
CA LYS A 228 11.71 -16.82 5.02
C LYS A 228 11.10 -15.44 4.79
N ASN A 229 11.77 -14.59 4.02
CA ASN A 229 11.31 -13.26 3.66
C ASN A 229 10.35 -13.27 2.46
N TRP A 230 10.12 -14.42 1.84
CA TRP A 230 9.25 -14.52 0.68
C TRP A 230 7.78 -14.48 1.11
N VAL A 231 7.08 -13.47 0.66
CA VAL A 231 5.62 -13.40 0.84
C VAL A 231 4.97 -14.24 -0.25
N LYS A 232 4.50 -15.41 0.10
CA LYS A 232 3.63 -16.21 -0.76
C LYS A 232 2.21 -15.66 -0.59
N VAL A 233 1.83 -14.69 -1.41
CA VAL A 233 0.45 -14.24 -1.48
C VAL A 233 -0.23 -15.09 -2.53
N PRO A 234 -1.29 -15.86 -2.18
CA PRO A 234 -2.15 -16.45 -3.18
C PRO A 234 -2.72 -15.32 -4.03
N SER A 235 -2.42 -15.30 -5.32
CA SER A 235 -2.86 -14.22 -6.20
C SER A 235 -4.37 -14.24 -6.44
N GLU A 236 -4.98 -15.40 -6.33
CA GLU A 236 -6.43 -15.60 -6.52
C GLU A 236 -6.89 -16.78 -5.64
N CYS A 237 -8.03 -16.63 -4.97
CA CYS A 237 -8.76 -17.73 -4.36
C CYS A 237 -10.22 -17.67 -4.79
N GLY A 238 -10.86 -18.83 -4.91
CA GLY A 238 -12.28 -18.92 -5.20
C GLY A 238 -13.13 -18.56 -3.97
N TYR A 239 -14.43 -18.41 -4.20
CA TYR A 239 -15.41 -18.20 -3.12
C TYR A 239 -15.41 -19.34 -2.10
N LYS A 240 -15.09 -20.56 -2.54
CA LYS A 240 -14.92 -21.75 -1.71
C LYS A 240 -13.63 -22.44 -2.11
N GLU A 241 -12.78 -22.73 -1.11
CA GLU A 241 -11.50 -23.40 -1.30
C GLU A 241 -11.31 -24.50 -0.27
N VAL A 242 -10.48 -25.50 -0.61
CA VAL A 242 -10.10 -26.53 0.32
C VAL A 242 -8.89 -26.03 1.13
N VAL A 243 -9.06 -25.96 2.43
CA VAL A 243 -7.99 -25.67 3.40
C VAL A 243 -7.76 -26.88 4.30
N THR A 244 -6.56 -27.01 4.83
CA THR A 244 -6.27 -28.05 5.85
C THR A 244 -6.12 -27.38 7.20
N ILE A 245 -6.99 -27.74 8.15
CA ILE A 245 -6.92 -27.26 9.55
C ILE A 245 -6.51 -28.41 10.45
N LYS A 246 -5.33 -28.33 11.06
CA LYS A 246 -4.88 -29.36 11.99
C LYS A 246 -5.61 -29.25 13.34
N PRO A 247 -6.09 -30.35 13.92
CA PRO A 247 -5.97 -31.76 13.49
C PRO A 247 -7.15 -32.27 12.66
N PHE A 248 -8.06 -31.42 12.21
CA PHE A 248 -9.34 -31.81 11.59
C PHE A 248 -9.14 -32.39 10.17
N GLY A 249 -8.15 -31.90 9.41
CA GLY A 249 -7.89 -32.30 8.03
C GLY A 249 -8.41 -31.29 7.02
N GLN A 250 -8.76 -31.75 5.84
CA GLN A 250 -9.27 -30.90 4.76
C GLN A 250 -10.71 -30.48 4.99
N ILE A 251 -10.95 -29.20 4.86
CA ILE A 251 -12.24 -28.54 5.06
C ILE A 251 -12.50 -27.58 3.88
N VAL A 252 -13.73 -27.49 3.41
CA VAL A 252 -14.11 -26.45 2.45
C VAL A 252 -14.38 -25.17 3.22
N ALA A 253 -13.51 -24.19 3.08
CA ALA A 253 -13.68 -22.86 3.66
C ALA A 253 -14.35 -21.92 2.66
N LYS A 254 -15.27 -21.09 3.16
CA LYS A 254 -15.86 -19.97 2.42
C LYS A 254 -14.99 -18.73 2.65
N PHE A 255 -14.51 -18.10 1.58
CA PHE A 255 -13.79 -16.83 1.62
C PHE A 255 -14.80 -15.70 1.37
N ASP A 256 -15.14 -14.97 2.43
CA ASP A 256 -16.12 -13.89 2.38
C ASP A 256 -15.42 -12.53 2.40
N THR A 257 -15.35 -11.88 1.25
CA THR A 257 -14.70 -10.56 1.10
C THR A 257 -15.50 -9.41 1.73
N GLY A 258 -16.78 -9.65 2.07
CA GLY A 258 -17.64 -8.69 2.74
C GLY A 258 -17.57 -8.76 4.26
N ASN A 259 -16.91 -9.78 4.82
CA ASN A 259 -16.74 -9.92 6.26
C ASN A 259 -15.45 -9.22 6.71
N SER A 260 -15.59 -8.12 7.45
CA SER A 260 -14.48 -7.42 8.08
C SER A 260 -14.06 -8.02 9.43
N GLY A 261 -14.83 -8.99 9.92
CA GLY A 261 -14.59 -9.68 11.18
C GLY A 261 -13.58 -10.82 11.09
N MET A 262 -13.43 -11.52 12.22
CA MET A 262 -12.57 -12.70 12.30
C MET A 262 -13.18 -13.90 11.57
N PRO A 263 -12.35 -14.85 11.09
CA PRO A 263 -12.82 -16.13 10.61
C PRO A 263 -13.64 -16.87 11.67
N VAL A 264 -14.70 -17.53 11.24
CA VAL A 264 -15.62 -18.26 12.11
C VAL A 264 -15.52 -19.75 11.85
N ILE A 265 -15.50 -20.56 12.91
CA ILE A 265 -15.67 -22.02 12.84
C ILE A 265 -16.95 -22.39 13.55
N HIS A 266 -17.84 -23.09 12.87
CA HIS A 266 -19.01 -23.73 13.46
C HIS A 266 -18.53 -24.91 14.30
N ALA A 267 -18.59 -24.75 15.61
CA ALA A 267 -18.10 -25.72 16.57
C ALA A 267 -19.27 -26.49 17.21
N ASP A 268 -19.21 -27.82 17.14
CA ASP A 268 -20.16 -28.67 17.82
C ASP A 268 -19.71 -28.92 19.29
N GLU A 269 -20.68 -29.12 20.20
CA GLU A 269 -20.46 -29.60 21.57
C GLU A 269 -19.41 -28.82 22.38
N MET A 270 -19.51 -27.50 22.42
CA MET A 270 -18.58 -26.68 23.18
C MET A 270 -18.74 -26.84 24.72
N LYS A 271 -17.62 -27.03 25.43
CA LYS A 271 -17.52 -27.07 26.89
C LYS A 271 -16.34 -26.24 27.34
N VAL A 272 -16.60 -25.24 28.16
CA VAL A 272 -15.56 -24.34 28.70
C VAL A 272 -15.17 -24.78 30.11
N SER A 273 -13.87 -24.82 30.36
CA SER A 273 -13.28 -25.10 31.67
C SER A 273 -12.08 -24.17 31.90
N GLY A 274 -12.25 -23.15 32.70
CA GLY A 274 -11.25 -22.13 32.97
C GLY A 274 -10.87 -21.37 31.68
N LYS A 275 -9.59 -21.40 31.29
CA LYS A 275 -9.06 -20.76 30.08
C LYS A 275 -9.01 -21.70 28.85
N LYS A 276 -9.76 -22.81 28.91
CA LYS A 276 -9.79 -23.78 27.81
C LYS A 276 -11.20 -24.04 27.33
N VAL A 277 -11.35 -24.28 26.06
CA VAL A 277 -12.60 -24.72 25.42
C VAL A 277 -12.36 -26.07 24.75
N THR A 278 -13.21 -27.06 25.08
CA THR A 278 -13.30 -28.33 24.39
C THR A 278 -14.45 -28.27 23.42
N TRP A 279 -14.19 -28.58 22.15
CA TRP A 279 -15.15 -28.43 21.07
C TRP A 279 -14.90 -29.45 19.97
N SER A 280 -15.90 -29.67 19.13
CA SER A 280 -15.85 -30.68 18.06
C SER A 280 -16.03 -30.01 16.70
N LEU A 281 -15.40 -30.57 15.69
CA LEU A 281 -15.59 -30.24 14.29
C LEU A 281 -15.43 -31.50 13.43
N LEU A 282 -16.41 -31.79 12.56
CA LEU A 282 -16.42 -32.97 11.71
C LEU A 282 -16.20 -34.28 12.50
N GLY A 283 -16.81 -34.39 13.68
CA GLY A 283 -16.71 -35.56 14.55
C GLY A 283 -15.38 -35.76 15.27
N LYS A 284 -14.45 -34.81 15.19
CA LYS A 284 -13.20 -34.80 15.97
C LYS A 284 -13.29 -33.75 17.07
N THR A 285 -12.98 -34.15 18.28
CA THR A 285 -12.99 -33.27 19.47
C THR A 285 -11.57 -32.86 19.85
N ILE A 286 -11.37 -31.58 20.10
CA ILE A 286 -10.10 -31.03 20.61
C ILE A 286 -10.33 -30.08 21.78
N THR A 287 -9.27 -29.81 22.53
CA THR A 287 -9.25 -28.77 23.55
C THR A 287 -8.25 -27.69 23.17
N SER A 288 -8.70 -26.46 23.08
CA SER A 288 -7.91 -25.28 22.72
C SER A 288 -7.81 -24.31 23.89
N ASP A 289 -6.72 -23.55 23.92
CA ASP A 289 -6.63 -22.40 24.84
C ASP A 289 -7.50 -21.26 24.30
N ILE A 290 -8.27 -20.62 25.19
CA ILE A 290 -9.03 -19.43 24.85
C ILE A 290 -8.09 -18.23 24.91
N ILE A 291 -7.89 -17.57 23.76
CA ILE A 291 -7.07 -16.37 23.65
C ILE A 291 -7.80 -15.17 24.27
N ARG A 292 -9.08 -15.02 23.93
CA ARG A 292 -10.01 -14.01 24.45
C ARG A 292 -11.44 -14.38 24.14
N VAL A 293 -12.37 -13.63 24.70
CA VAL A 293 -13.80 -13.69 24.35
C VAL A 293 -14.14 -12.42 23.59
N GLU A 294 -14.86 -12.54 22.50
CA GLU A 294 -15.36 -11.41 21.70
C GLU A 294 -16.88 -11.39 21.70
N GLU A 295 -17.44 -10.23 21.98
CA GLU A 295 -18.86 -9.94 21.82
C GLU A 295 -19.15 -9.62 20.37
N ILE A 296 -19.97 -10.43 19.70
CA ILE A 296 -20.26 -10.30 18.28
C ILE A 296 -21.74 -10.02 18.09
N SER A 297 -22.04 -8.90 17.43
CA SER A 297 -23.41 -8.60 17.01
C SER A 297 -23.77 -9.45 15.78
N VAL A 298 -24.76 -10.30 15.91
CA VAL A 298 -25.23 -11.17 14.82
C VAL A 298 -26.02 -10.35 13.81
N GLY A 299 -25.50 -10.26 12.58
CA GLY A 299 -25.98 -9.39 11.53
C GLY A 299 -27.48 -9.50 11.26
N GLY A 300 -28.18 -8.38 11.32
CA GLY A 300 -29.59 -8.22 10.96
C GLY A 300 -30.59 -8.35 12.11
N LEU A 301 -30.19 -8.82 13.27
CA LEU A 301 -31.03 -8.81 14.48
C LEU A 301 -30.54 -7.69 15.38
N ARG A 302 -31.33 -6.62 15.54
CA ARG A 302 -31.04 -5.58 16.55
C ARG A 302 -31.19 -6.24 17.91
N ASP A 303 -30.17 -6.04 18.78
CA ASP A 303 -30.13 -6.46 20.19
C ASP A 303 -29.82 -7.95 20.44
N TYR A 304 -29.09 -8.64 19.57
CA TYR A 304 -28.56 -9.96 19.86
C TYR A 304 -27.04 -9.96 19.77
N ASP A 305 -26.41 -9.83 20.93
CA ASP A 305 -24.95 -9.95 21.08
C ASP A 305 -24.63 -11.33 21.65
N GLU A 306 -23.63 -11.99 21.10
CA GLU A 306 -23.19 -13.32 21.48
C GLU A 306 -21.71 -13.31 21.81
N ASP A 307 -21.36 -13.86 23.00
CA ASP A 307 -19.98 -14.08 23.40
C ASP A 307 -19.38 -15.27 22.67
N ARG A 308 -18.35 -15.06 21.86
CA ARG A 308 -17.63 -16.11 21.14
C ARG A 308 -16.20 -16.27 21.65
N TYR A 309 -15.79 -17.51 21.82
CA TYR A 309 -14.44 -17.84 22.25
C TYR A 309 -13.48 -17.79 21.07
N VAL A 310 -12.35 -17.08 21.21
CA VAL A 310 -11.31 -16.98 20.21
C VAL A 310 -10.24 -18.02 20.48
N VAL A 311 -9.96 -18.85 19.49
CA VAL A 311 -8.89 -19.88 19.51
C VAL A 311 -7.93 -19.68 18.35
N LYS A 312 -6.69 -20.19 18.47
CA LYS A 312 -5.67 -20.12 17.42
C LYS A 312 -5.42 -21.51 16.84
N LEU A 313 -5.46 -21.60 15.51
CA LEU A 313 -5.25 -22.84 14.76
C LEU A 313 -4.30 -22.60 13.58
N GLY A 314 -3.53 -23.64 13.23
CA GLY A 314 -2.76 -23.66 12.00
C GLY A 314 -3.62 -24.03 10.81
N VAL A 315 -3.72 -23.15 9.83
CA VAL A 315 -4.42 -23.35 8.56
C VAL A 315 -3.41 -23.48 7.44
N GLU A 316 -3.40 -24.61 6.75
CA GLU A 316 -2.60 -24.77 5.54
C GLU A 316 -3.46 -24.47 4.31
N PHE A 317 -3.03 -23.48 3.53
CA PHE A 317 -3.67 -23.07 2.30
C PHE A 317 -2.62 -22.80 1.23
N LEU A 318 -2.78 -23.37 0.05
CA LEU A 318 -1.85 -23.29 -1.07
C LEU A 318 -0.37 -23.58 -0.68
N GLY A 319 -0.17 -24.60 0.19
CA GLY A 319 1.15 -25.02 0.64
C GLY A 319 1.81 -24.11 1.67
N THR A 320 1.11 -23.14 2.21
CA THR A 320 1.58 -22.26 3.30
C THR A 320 0.73 -22.48 4.53
N VAL A 321 1.38 -22.55 5.71
CA VAL A 321 0.70 -22.65 7.00
C VAL A 321 0.57 -21.25 7.61
N TYR A 322 -0.65 -20.87 7.94
CA TYR A 322 -1.00 -19.62 8.60
C TYR A 322 -1.47 -19.91 10.02
N ASP A 323 -0.88 -19.22 10.99
CA ASP A 323 -1.42 -19.18 12.35
C ASP A 323 -2.61 -18.21 12.37
N THR A 324 -3.82 -18.74 12.47
CA THR A 324 -5.05 -17.97 12.30
C THR A 324 -5.88 -18.03 13.58
N GLU A 325 -6.41 -16.89 13.99
CA GLU A 325 -7.38 -16.80 15.07
C GLU A 325 -8.79 -16.99 14.51
N PHE A 326 -9.60 -17.78 15.18
CA PHE A 326 -10.99 -18.07 14.83
C PHE A 326 -11.90 -17.80 16.01
N THR A 327 -13.09 -17.25 15.73
CA THR A 327 -14.20 -17.31 16.66
C THR A 327 -14.91 -18.67 16.52
N LEU A 328 -15.24 -19.30 17.63
CA LEU A 328 -16.07 -20.49 17.69
C LEU A 328 -17.55 -20.07 17.82
N ASP A 329 -18.39 -20.59 16.92
CA ASP A 329 -19.82 -20.32 16.85
C ASP A 329 -20.61 -21.59 17.18
#